data_5846a3cbfc0aa1a86c272192ca86a347
#
_entry.id   5846a3cbfc0aa1a86c272192ca86a347
#
_cell.length_a   1.000
_cell.length_b   1.000
_cell.length_c   1.000
_cell.angle_alpha   90.00
_cell.angle_beta   90.00
_cell.angle_gamma   90.00
#
_symmetry.space_group_name_H-M   'P 1'
#
loop_
_entity.id
_entity.type
_entity.pdbx_description
1 polymer ?
#
loop_
_entity_poly.entity_id
_entity_poly.type
_entity_poly.pdbx_seq_one_letter_code
_entity_poly.pdbx_strand_id
1 'polypeptide(L)'
;MKKIDKIINFMRILEEVCVVNRDLVLFDGTKENDAMHIFKLSFLVMLIAPYLKTPVNYTKLLELALVHDIAESKTGDYTAANQMANPSLKKEKQKKEQQAIKEILSILPFQLHKKLNKLYQEYEHKQTTEAKIVSVLDKLEANLQANQYKNGDVNYWKNCENGEEYYKIALEKKALV
;
A
#
# COMPACT_ATOMS: atom_id res chain seq x y z
N MET A 1 16.08 -21.59 16.68
CA MET A 1 15.34 -21.73 15.42
C MET A 1 16.23 -21.29 14.26
N LYS A 2 16.35 -22.12 13.22
CA LYS A 2 17.17 -21.81 12.05
C LYS A 2 16.62 -20.59 11.29
N LYS A 3 17.44 -19.89 10.52
CA LYS A 3 17.01 -18.70 9.75
C LYS A 3 15.84 -19.02 8.82
N ILE A 4 15.87 -20.19 8.18
CA ILE A 4 14.82 -20.62 7.26
C ILE A 4 13.48 -20.84 7.97
N ASP A 5 13.49 -21.41 9.19
CA ASP A 5 12.26 -21.65 9.95
C ASP A 5 11.56 -20.32 10.29
N LYS A 6 12.34 -19.27 10.58
CA LYS A 6 11.83 -17.92 10.81
C LYS A 6 11.14 -17.35 9.58
N ILE A 7 11.73 -17.55 8.39
CA ILE A 7 11.15 -17.10 7.12
C ILE A 7 9.85 -17.86 6.84
N ILE A 8 9.85 -19.19 7.03
CA ILE A 8 8.64 -20.00 6.85
C ILE A 8 7.53 -19.55 7.80
N ASN A 9 7.85 -19.27 9.06
CA ASN A 9 6.85 -18.77 10.00
C ASN A 9 6.31 -17.39 9.61
N PHE A 10 7.13 -16.55 8.97
CA PHE A 10 6.69 -15.25 8.46
C PHE A 10 5.67 -15.39 7.30
N MET A 11 5.71 -16.46 6.53
CA MET A 11 4.73 -16.71 5.44
C MET A 11 3.29 -16.76 5.96
N ARG A 12 3.08 -17.17 7.23
CA ARG A 12 1.74 -17.16 7.85
C ARG A 12 1.15 -15.76 8.00
N ILE A 13 2.00 -14.74 8.19
CA ILE A 13 1.56 -13.35 8.25
C ILE A 13 1.04 -12.90 6.88
N LEU A 14 1.67 -13.38 5.80
CA LEU A 14 1.19 -13.10 4.46
C LEU A 14 -0.18 -13.73 4.19
N GLU A 15 -0.50 -14.88 4.80
CA GLU A 15 -1.86 -15.44 4.78
C GLU A 15 -2.86 -14.52 5.53
N GLU A 16 -2.44 -13.90 6.64
CA GLU A 16 -3.28 -12.95 7.37
C GLU A 16 -3.60 -11.71 6.51
N VAL A 17 -2.66 -11.21 5.69
CA VAL A 17 -2.90 -10.14 4.71
C VAL A 17 -3.97 -10.53 3.68
N CYS A 18 -4.00 -11.81 3.27
CA CYS A 18 -4.98 -12.31 2.30
C CYS A 18 -6.44 -12.29 2.80
N VAL A 19 -6.68 -12.15 4.09
CA VAL A 19 -8.02 -12.13 4.67
C VAL A 19 -8.46 -10.77 5.18
N VAL A 20 -7.61 -9.75 5.08
CA VAL A 20 -7.98 -8.35 5.38
C VAL A 20 -8.80 -7.80 4.22
N ASN A 21 -10.09 -7.57 4.46
CA ASN A 21 -10.99 -7.04 3.44
C ASN A 21 -10.91 -5.52 3.38
N ARG A 22 -10.83 -5.01 2.16
CA ARG A 22 -10.92 -3.59 1.82
C ARG A 22 -12.38 -3.20 1.54
N ASP A 23 -12.68 -1.92 1.56
CA ASP A 23 -14.02 -1.42 1.22
C ASP A 23 -14.20 -1.23 -0.31
N LEU A 24 -13.62 -2.11 -1.09
CA LEU A 24 -13.68 -2.14 -2.55
C LEU A 24 -14.14 -3.51 -3.03
N VAL A 25 -14.69 -3.57 -4.24
CA VAL A 25 -15.17 -4.82 -4.86
C VAL A 25 -14.46 -5.07 -6.19
N LEU A 26 -14.35 -6.33 -6.57
CA LEU A 26 -13.87 -6.80 -7.86
C LEU A 26 -15.01 -6.81 -8.89
N PHE A 27 -14.67 -7.16 -10.14
CA PHE A 27 -15.63 -7.22 -11.26
C PHE A 27 -16.80 -8.19 -11.06
N ASP A 28 -16.63 -9.20 -10.22
CA ASP A 28 -17.64 -10.21 -9.88
C ASP A 28 -18.43 -9.90 -8.60
N GLY A 29 -18.18 -8.73 -7.98
CA GLY A 29 -18.80 -8.31 -6.73
C GLY A 29 -18.13 -8.85 -5.47
N THR A 30 -17.07 -9.68 -5.60
CA THR A 30 -16.27 -10.14 -4.46
C THR A 30 -15.55 -8.97 -3.82
N LYS A 31 -15.45 -8.94 -2.49
CA LYS A 31 -14.62 -7.94 -1.80
C LYS A 31 -13.15 -8.11 -2.13
N GLU A 32 -12.50 -7.00 -2.44
CA GLU A 32 -11.04 -6.95 -2.53
C GLU A 32 -10.41 -7.18 -1.15
N ASN A 33 -9.26 -7.84 -1.12
CA ASN A 33 -8.40 -7.90 0.08
C ASN A 33 -7.05 -7.23 -0.17
N ASP A 34 -6.27 -7.01 0.90
CA ASP A 34 -4.99 -6.31 0.81
C ASP A 34 -3.98 -7.03 -0.08
N ALA A 35 -3.97 -8.36 -0.11
CA ALA A 35 -3.07 -9.10 -1.00
C ALA A 35 -3.40 -8.88 -2.48
N MET A 36 -4.68 -8.78 -2.84
CA MET A 36 -5.12 -8.46 -4.20
C MET A 36 -4.72 -7.04 -4.59
N HIS A 37 -4.89 -6.07 -3.66
CA HIS A 37 -4.43 -4.71 -3.85
C HIS A 37 -2.91 -4.65 -4.05
N ILE A 38 -2.13 -5.25 -3.16
CA ILE A 38 -0.66 -5.32 -3.25
C ILE A 38 -0.21 -5.93 -4.58
N PHE A 39 -0.88 -6.99 -5.03
CA PHE A 39 -0.60 -7.62 -6.32
C PHE A 39 -0.83 -6.63 -7.48
N LYS A 40 -2.00 -5.98 -7.54
CA LYS A 40 -2.33 -5.02 -8.60
C LYS A 40 -1.41 -3.79 -8.56
N LEU A 41 -1.13 -3.26 -7.37
CA LEU A 41 -0.18 -2.18 -7.18
C LEU A 41 1.23 -2.55 -7.68
N SER A 42 1.69 -3.76 -7.36
CA SER A 42 3.01 -4.23 -7.81
C SER A 42 3.09 -4.31 -9.34
N PHE A 43 2.03 -4.77 -10.00
CA PHE A 43 1.93 -4.73 -11.47
C PHE A 43 1.88 -3.31 -12.00
N LEU A 44 1.10 -2.42 -11.38
CA LEU A 44 1.02 -1.01 -11.79
C LEU A 44 2.39 -0.33 -11.70
N VAL A 45 3.13 -0.56 -10.61
CA VAL A 45 4.52 -0.10 -10.44
C VAL A 45 5.41 -0.64 -11.57
N MET A 46 5.33 -1.93 -11.86
CA MET A 46 6.14 -2.57 -12.90
C MET A 46 5.86 -1.98 -14.30
N LEU A 47 4.60 -1.69 -14.60
CA LEU A 47 4.19 -1.18 -15.90
C LEU A 47 4.52 0.32 -16.07
N ILE A 48 4.46 1.09 -14.98
CA ILE A 48 4.68 2.56 -15.03
C ILE A 48 6.16 2.93 -14.89
N ALA A 49 6.94 2.16 -14.13
CA ALA A 49 8.34 2.49 -13.85
C ALA A 49 9.20 2.81 -15.10
N PRO A 50 9.06 2.10 -16.25
CA PRO A 50 9.82 2.42 -17.46
C PRO A 50 9.51 3.81 -18.08
N TYR A 51 8.37 4.39 -17.76
CA TYR A 51 7.93 5.69 -18.28
C TYR A 51 8.24 6.87 -17.35
N LEU A 52 8.79 6.59 -16.16
CA LEU A 52 9.18 7.64 -15.23
C LEU A 52 10.38 8.44 -15.78
N LYS A 53 10.26 9.76 -15.81
CA LYS A 53 11.38 10.64 -16.24
C LYS A 53 12.47 10.77 -15.17
N THR A 54 12.15 10.51 -13.92
CA THR A 54 13.10 10.58 -12.82
C THR A 54 13.78 9.23 -12.66
N PRO A 55 15.11 9.16 -12.57
CA PRO A 55 15.82 7.92 -12.28
C PRO A 55 15.35 7.33 -10.93
N VAL A 56 14.99 6.08 -10.94
CA VAL A 56 14.49 5.35 -9.74
C VAL A 56 15.14 3.98 -9.63
N ASN A 57 15.23 3.48 -8.41
CA ASN A 57 15.59 2.10 -8.15
C ASN A 57 14.35 1.20 -8.31
N TYR A 58 14.29 0.48 -9.42
CA TYR A 58 13.18 -0.40 -9.77
C TYR A 58 12.90 -1.48 -8.71
N THR A 59 13.95 -2.13 -8.22
CA THR A 59 13.81 -3.15 -7.17
C THR A 59 13.19 -2.55 -5.90
N LYS A 60 13.63 -1.36 -5.52
CA LYS A 60 13.11 -0.65 -4.36
C LYS A 60 11.65 -0.24 -4.52
N LEU A 61 11.23 0.19 -5.72
CA LEU A 61 9.81 0.46 -5.99
C LEU A 61 8.94 -0.77 -5.70
N LEU A 62 9.34 -1.94 -6.20
CA LEU A 62 8.61 -3.19 -5.95
C LEU A 62 8.65 -3.62 -4.48
N GLU A 63 9.81 -3.50 -3.83
CA GLU A 63 9.94 -3.81 -2.40
C GLU A 63 9.04 -2.93 -1.54
N LEU A 64 8.91 -1.64 -1.86
CA LEU A 64 8.01 -0.72 -1.17
C LEU A 64 6.54 -1.09 -1.40
N ALA A 65 6.15 -1.41 -2.64
CA ALA A 65 4.80 -1.85 -2.97
C ALA A 65 4.40 -3.14 -2.24
N LEU A 66 5.34 -4.07 -2.06
CA LEU A 66 5.09 -5.34 -1.36
C LEU A 66 4.98 -5.19 0.16
N VAL A 67 5.57 -4.15 0.76
CA VAL A 67 5.71 -4.03 2.22
C VAL A 67 4.72 -3.03 2.82
N HIS A 68 4.16 -2.11 2.03
CA HIS A 68 3.48 -0.94 2.55
C HIS A 68 2.30 -1.25 3.48
N ASP A 69 1.46 -2.23 3.15
CA ASP A 69 0.25 -2.58 3.91
C ASP A 69 0.40 -3.82 4.80
N ILE A 70 1.63 -4.37 4.96
CA ILE A 70 1.82 -5.60 5.74
C ILE A 70 1.38 -5.47 7.21
N ALA A 71 1.41 -4.26 7.77
CA ALA A 71 0.95 -3.99 9.13
C ALA A 71 -0.57 -4.20 9.27
N GLU A 72 -1.33 -4.06 8.20
CA GLU A 72 -2.78 -4.23 8.18
C GLU A 72 -3.22 -5.68 8.46
N SER A 73 -2.34 -6.66 8.28
CA SER A 73 -2.58 -8.04 8.75
C SER A 73 -2.99 -8.12 10.23
N LYS A 74 -2.57 -7.15 11.06
CA LYS A 74 -2.88 -7.07 12.49
C LYS A 74 -3.87 -5.97 12.84
N THR A 75 -3.93 -4.91 12.07
CA THR A 75 -4.76 -3.73 12.37
C THR A 75 -6.06 -3.69 11.60
N GLY A 76 -6.16 -4.45 10.51
CA GLY A 76 -7.19 -4.31 9.51
C GLY A 76 -7.03 -3.05 8.65
N ASP A 77 -7.73 -3.00 7.51
CA ASP A 77 -7.79 -1.81 6.66
C ASP A 77 -8.68 -0.73 7.30
N TYR A 78 -8.13 0.47 7.40
CA TYR A 78 -8.85 1.69 7.80
C TYR A 78 -9.25 2.45 6.55
N THR A 79 -10.47 2.29 6.11
CA THR A 79 -10.93 2.91 4.86
C THR A 79 -10.71 4.43 4.85
N ALA A 80 -10.44 4.99 3.67
CA ALA A 80 -10.30 6.44 3.50
C ALA A 80 -11.55 7.19 4.00
N ALA A 81 -12.75 6.64 3.77
CA ALA A 81 -14.01 7.20 4.26
C ALA A 81 -14.04 7.33 5.79
N ASN A 82 -13.64 6.27 6.50
CA ASN A 82 -13.59 6.28 7.96
C ASN A 82 -12.58 7.30 8.50
N GLN A 83 -11.42 7.42 7.86
CA GLN A 83 -10.40 8.38 8.24
C GLN A 83 -10.84 9.83 7.98
N MET A 84 -11.61 10.08 6.91
CA MET A 84 -12.18 11.40 6.61
C MET A 84 -13.27 11.79 7.60
N ALA A 85 -14.16 10.84 7.95
CA ALA A 85 -15.21 11.08 8.93
C ALA A 85 -14.67 11.34 10.33
N ASN A 86 -13.51 10.78 10.66
CA ASN A 86 -12.88 10.95 11.97
C ASN A 86 -11.34 11.08 11.86
N PRO A 87 -10.81 12.31 11.80
CA PRO A 87 -9.36 12.54 11.67
C PRO A 87 -8.51 11.97 12.82
N SER A 88 -9.10 11.72 14.00
CA SER A 88 -8.38 11.09 15.12
C SER A 88 -7.99 9.63 14.80
N LEU A 89 -8.77 8.94 13.96
CA LEU A 89 -8.49 7.57 13.52
C LEU A 89 -7.17 7.46 12.76
N LYS A 90 -6.76 8.49 12.03
CA LYS A 90 -5.47 8.49 11.32
C LYS A 90 -4.28 8.34 12.27
N LYS A 91 -4.31 9.07 13.41
CA LYS A 91 -3.24 8.97 14.42
C LYS A 91 -3.29 7.62 15.16
N GLU A 92 -4.49 7.13 15.42
CA GLU A 92 -4.69 5.83 16.05
C GLU A 92 -4.19 4.70 15.13
N LYS A 93 -4.59 4.71 13.86
CA LYS A 93 -4.10 3.81 12.82
C LYS A 93 -2.57 3.77 12.83
N GLN A 94 -1.94 4.93 12.63
CA GLN A 94 -0.48 5.03 12.57
C GLN A 94 0.21 4.44 13.82
N LYS A 95 -0.34 4.70 15.01
CA LYS A 95 0.21 4.13 16.25
C LYS A 95 0.07 2.61 16.30
N LYS A 96 -1.09 2.08 15.92
CA LYS A 96 -1.35 0.63 15.88
C LYS A 96 -0.46 -0.08 14.86
N GLU A 97 -0.33 0.49 13.66
CA GLU A 97 0.53 -0.05 12.60
C GLU A 97 2.01 -0.02 12.98
N GLN A 98 2.48 1.03 13.64
CA GLN A 98 3.86 1.08 14.16
C GLN A 98 4.13 0.01 15.22
N GLN A 99 3.14 -0.35 16.02
CA GLN A 99 3.27 -1.47 16.95
C GLN A 99 3.21 -2.81 16.21
N ALA A 100 2.24 -2.98 15.31
CA ALA A 100 2.05 -4.19 14.52
C ALA A 100 3.30 -4.55 13.72
N ILE A 101 3.89 -3.58 13.01
CA ILE A 101 5.08 -3.84 12.19
C ILE A 101 6.28 -4.31 13.03
N LYS A 102 6.47 -3.79 14.24
CA LYS A 102 7.52 -4.27 15.16
C LYS A 102 7.32 -5.74 15.53
N GLU A 103 6.09 -6.11 15.85
CA GLU A 103 5.73 -7.48 16.21
C GLU A 103 5.91 -8.43 15.04
N ILE A 104 5.34 -8.08 13.87
CA ILE A 104 5.43 -8.85 12.64
C ILE A 104 6.88 -9.12 12.24
N LEU A 105 7.70 -8.09 12.19
CA LEU A 105 9.09 -8.20 11.75
C LEU A 105 10.01 -8.86 12.78
N SER A 106 9.61 -8.89 14.07
CA SER A 106 10.40 -9.56 15.13
C SER A 106 10.63 -11.06 14.88
N ILE A 107 9.73 -11.68 14.11
CA ILE A 107 9.80 -13.09 13.73
C ILE A 107 10.99 -13.36 12.81
N LEU A 108 11.38 -12.38 11.99
CA LEU A 108 12.40 -12.52 10.96
C LEU A 108 13.83 -12.54 11.52
N PRO A 109 14.79 -13.13 10.77
CA PRO A 109 16.20 -12.92 11.03
C PRO A 109 16.57 -11.43 11.03
N PHE A 110 17.48 -11.03 11.91
CA PHE A 110 17.82 -9.62 12.16
C PHE A 110 18.07 -8.78 10.88
N GLN A 111 18.78 -9.32 9.91
CA GLN A 111 19.07 -8.59 8.67
C GLN A 111 17.81 -8.32 7.82
N LEU A 112 16.90 -9.30 7.73
CA LEU A 112 15.62 -9.15 7.04
C LEU A 112 14.69 -8.20 7.80
N HIS A 113 14.61 -8.36 9.12
CA HIS A 113 13.90 -7.41 10.00
C HIS A 113 14.35 -5.98 9.72
N LYS A 114 15.67 -5.72 9.79
CA LYS A 114 16.21 -4.37 9.55
C LYS A 114 15.88 -3.83 8.16
N LYS A 115 15.99 -4.68 7.13
CA LYS A 115 15.67 -4.31 5.75
C LYS A 115 14.20 -3.93 5.59
N LEU A 116 13.28 -4.81 5.99
CA LEU A 116 11.84 -4.60 5.81
C LEU A 116 11.33 -3.44 6.68
N ASN A 117 11.83 -3.31 7.91
CA ASN A 117 11.47 -2.15 8.74
C ASN A 117 11.92 -0.84 8.11
N LYS A 118 13.13 -0.79 7.51
CA LYS A 118 13.59 0.40 6.80
C LYS A 118 12.68 0.76 5.63
N LEU A 119 12.27 -0.23 4.82
CA LEU A 119 11.37 -0.02 3.69
C LEU A 119 10.00 0.48 4.16
N TYR A 120 9.44 -0.13 5.20
CA TYR A 120 8.17 0.28 5.79
C TYR A 120 8.23 1.74 6.29
N GLN A 121 9.24 2.10 7.08
CA GLN A 121 9.40 3.47 7.58
C GLN A 121 9.64 4.48 6.44
N GLU A 122 10.37 4.06 5.40
CA GLU A 122 10.62 4.89 4.22
C GLU A 122 9.31 5.19 3.47
N TYR A 123 8.42 4.19 3.33
CA TYR A 123 7.09 4.37 2.73
C TYR A 123 6.22 5.29 3.59
N GLU A 124 6.06 4.99 4.88
CA GLU A 124 5.23 5.75 5.80
C GLU A 124 5.59 7.25 5.84
N HIS A 125 6.87 7.55 5.88
CA HIS A 125 7.36 8.94 5.94
C HIS A 125 7.61 9.57 4.57
N LYS A 126 7.37 8.84 3.46
CA LYS A 126 7.59 9.31 2.07
C LYS A 126 8.98 9.94 1.89
N GLN A 127 10.01 9.31 2.46
CA GLN A 127 11.35 9.88 2.57
C GLN A 127 12.08 9.97 1.25
N THR A 128 11.77 9.08 0.29
CA THR A 128 12.48 8.99 -0.98
C THR A 128 11.54 9.20 -2.16
N THR A 129 12.13 9.41 -3.34
CA THR A 129 11.38 9.52 -4.59
C THR A 129 10.56 8.26 -4.86
N GLU A 130 11.15 7.09 -4.63
CA GLU A 130 10.46 5.82 -4.83
C GLU A 130 9.26 5.68 -3.87
N ALA A 131 9.42 6.02 -2.60
CA ALA A 131 8.32 5.97 -1.63
C ALA A 131 7.17 6.92 -2.00
N LYS A 132 7.49 8.13 -2.50
CA LYS A 132 6.48 9.07 -3.01
C LYS A 132 5.76 8.52 -4.23
N ILE A 133 6.50 7.93 -5.18
CA ILE A 133 5.92 7.33 -6.38
C ILE A 133 4.98 6.18 -6.01
N VAL A 134 5.43 5.24 -5.18
CA VAL A 134 4.59 4.11 -4.75
C VAL A 134 3.35 4.61 -4.02
N SER A 135 3.46 5.61 -3.14
CA SER A 135 2.29 6.19 -2.45
C SER A 135 1.29 6.86 -3.41
N VAL A 136 1.76 7.43 -4.53
CA VAL A 136 0.87 7.96 -5.60
C VAL A 136 0.20 6.82 -6.35
N LEU A 137 0.96 5.78 -6.72
CA LEU A 137 0.43 4.65 -7.47
C LEU A 137 -0.55 3.80 -6.64
N ASP A 138 -0.32 3.67 -5.33
CA ASP A 138 -1.24 3.06 -4.37
C ASP A 138 -2.62 3.76 -4.42
N LYS A 139 -2.63 5.09 -4.32
CA LYS A 139 -3.87 5.87 -4.42
C LYS A 139 -4.50 5.78 -5.81
N LEU A 140 -3.69 5.77 -6.86
CA LEU A 140 -4.17 5.60 -8.23
C LEU A 140 -4.82 4.22 -8.43
N GLU A 141 -4.21 3.14 -7.94
CA GLU A 141 -4.75 1.79 -8.02
C GLU A 141 -6.12 1.70 -7.33
N ALA A 142 -6.20 2.16 -6.07
CA ALA A 142 -7.45 2.19 -5.32
C ALA A 142 -8.54 3.04 -6.02
N ASN A 143 -8.16 4.17 -6.62
CA ASN A 143 -9.07 5.01 -7.41
C ASN A 143 -9.59 4.31 -8.65
N LEU A 144 -8.72 3.63 -9.40
CA LEU A 144 -9.12 2.88 -10.59
C LEU A 144 -10.13 1.79 -10.21
N GLN A 145 -9.86 1.07 -9.12
CA GLN A 145 -10.76 0.03 -8.61
C GLN A 145 -12.12 0.62 -8.18
N ALA A 146 -12.13 1.71 -7.41
CA ALA A 146 -13.35 2.37 -6.95
C ALA A 146 -14.20 2.88 -8.12
N ASN A 147 -13.57 3.54 -9.10
CA ASN A 147 -14.27 4.10 -10.26
C ASN A 147 -14.85 3.02 -11.17
N GLN A 148 -14.17 1.89 -11.28
CA GLN A 148 -14.57 0.82 -12.18
C GLN A 148 -15.76 0.00 -11.63
N TYR A 149 -15.86 -0.19 -10.32
CA TYR A 149 -16.79 -1.16 -9.74
C TYR A 149 -17.71 -0.63 -8.64
N LYS A 150 -17.52 0.55 -8.11
CA LYS A 150 -18.46 1.22 -7.18
C LYS A 150 -19.44 2.15 -7.89
N ASN A 151 -20.09 1.69 -8.96
CA ASN A 151 -21.14 2.42 -9.66
C ASN A 151 -20.90 3.93 -9.83
N GLY A 152 -19.65 4.28 -10.11
CA GLY A 152 -19.35 5.59 -10.67
C GLY A 152 -19.50 6.79 -9.76
N ASP A 153 -19.42 6.67 -8.44
CA ASP A 153 -19.22 7.88 -7.64
C ASP A 153 -17.75 8.35 -7.79
N VAL A 154 -17.50 8.86 -9.01
CA VAL A 154 -16.25 9.55 -9.39
C VAL A 154 -15.93 10.69 -8.41
N ASN A 155 -16.93 11.18 -7.65
CA ASN A 155 -16.77 12.28 -6.71
C ASN A 155 -16.25 11.81 -5.36
N TYR A 156 -16.41 10.53 -5.00
CA TYR A 156 -15.88 9.98 -3.76
C TYR A 156 -14.37 10.28 -3.61
N TRP A 157 -13.60 10.07 -4.68
CA TRP A 157 -12.16 10.29 -4.67
C TRP A 157 -11.75 11.74 -4.97
N LYS A 158 -12.56 12.49 -5.70
CA LYS A 158 -12.36 13.95 -5.86
C LYS A 158 -12.52 14.68 -4.54
N ASN A 159 -13.35 14.17 -3.65
CA ASN A 159 -13.59 14.72 -2.31
C ASN A 159 -12.61 14.17 -1.27
N CYS A 160 -11.75 13.19 -1.60
CA CYS A 160 -10.68 12.78 -0.73
C CYS A 160 -9.59 13.85 -0.69
N GLU A 161 -9.15 14.22 0.52
CA GLU A 161 -8.01 15.11 0.74
C GLU A 161 -6.82 14.63 -0.11
N ASN A 162 -6.41 15.44 -1.10
CA ASN A 162 -5.43 15.11 -2.13
C ASN A 162 -5.89 14.18 -3.30
N GLY A 163 -7.14 13.76 -3.39
CA GLY A 163 -7.63 12.96 -4.52
C GLY A 163 -7.44 13.67 -5.87
N GLU A 164 -7.74 14.98 -5.95
CA GLU A 164 -7.44 15.81 -7.13
C GLU A 164 -5.94 15.95 -7.40
N GLU A 165 -5.13 16.07 -6.35
CA GLU A 165 -3.68 16.19 -6.48
C GLU A 165 -3.07 14.89 -7.03
N TYR A 166 -3.50 13.72 -6.55
CA TYR A 166 -3.05 12.43 -7.07
C TYR A 166 -3.54 12.19 -8.49
N TYR A 167 -4.78 12.55 -8.80
CA TYR A 167 -5.33 12.46 -10.16
C TYR A 167 -4.59 13.41 -11.11
N LYS A 168 -4.31 14.65 -10.69
CA LYS A 168 -3.50 15.62 -11.44
C LYS A 168 -2.07 15.14 -11.60
N ILE A 169 -1.45 14.59 -10.57
CA ILE A 169 -0.09 14.01 -10.66
C ILE A 169 -0.07 12.83 -11.63
N ALA A 170 -1.12 12.01 -11.67
CA ALA A 170 -1.23 10.88 -12.59
C ALA A 170 -1.54 11.32 -14.04
N LEU A 171 -2.37 12.36 -14.24
CA LEU A 171 -2.84 12.79 -15.57
C LEU A 171 -2.14 14.05 -16.10
N GLU A 172 -1.82 15.04 -15.27
CA GLU A 172 -1.25 16.34 -15.73
C GLU A 172 0.26 16.30 -15.86
N LYS A 173 0.95 15.47 -15.11
CA LYS A 173 2.35 15.26 -15.45
C LYS A 173 2.39 14.39 -16.70
N LYS A 174 2.61 15.02 -17.86
CA LYS A 174 3.31 14.51 -19.03
C LYS A 174 4.58 13.70 -18.68
N ALA A 175 4.63 13.15 -17.50
CA ALA A 175 5.67 12.27 -16.98
C ALA A 175 5.40 10.80 -17.29
N LEU A 176 4.17 10.49 -17.73
CA LEU A 176 3.74 9.15 -18.13
C LEU A 176 3.65 9.00 -19.66
N VAL A 177 4.08 10.00 -20.45
CA VAL A 177 4.17 9.91 -21.91
C VAL A 177 5.53 10.42 -22.37
#